data_4035fb820cdf38d30edbb3f565f6d6b9
#
_entry.id   4035fb820cdf38d30edbb3f565f6d6b9
#
_cell.length_a   1.000
_cell.length_b   1.000
_cell.length_c   1.000
_cell.angle_alpha   90.00
_cell.angle_beta   90.00
_cell.angle_gamma   90.00
#
_symmetry.space_group_name_H-M   'P 1'
#
loop_
_entity.id
_entity.type
_entity.pdbx_description
1 polymer ?
#
loop_
_entity_poly.entity_id
_entity_poly.type
_entity_poly.pdbx_seq_one_letter_code
_entity_poly.pdbx_strand_id
1 'polypeptide(L)'
;MLLILMYHRAVEGHYSNPVSVLRSHFSYLREHYPVVLPGEALAPRRLNLCLTFDDAYADFYAYVFPLLQEFSLRAVLAVPTAFIIESTVLGLPDRLAVAEEQAMLGELFRAKAPFCTWAELRLMAGSGLVEVASHSHHHVDLTHPGTDPAAEALRSKTLLEQQLDRRVSTFVYPFGRVNARAHHLVTQHYAYAMRIGSALNATWTPRRQPLCRVSADRVADIERLVRWDRLTGYALKWFGNGVRSALGKWHAR
;
A
#
# COMPACT_ATOMS: atom_id res chain seq x y z
N MET A 1 16.49 1.01 -10.68
CA MET A 1 16.20 0.90 -9.23
C MET A 1 14.75 1.28 -9.00
N LEU A 2 14.13 0.75 -7.94
CA LEU A 2 12.73 0.97 -7.60
C LEU A 2 12.61 1.47 -6.15
N LEU A 3 11.95 2.61 -5.95
CA LEU A 3 11.53 3.13 -4.66
C LEU A 3 10.00 3.04 -4.57
N ILE A 4 9.49 2.36 -3.55
CA ILE A 4 8.06 2.23 -3.29
C ILE A 4 7.71 3.18 -2.14
N LEU A 5 6.88 4.17 -2.44
CA LEU A 5 6.40 5.15 -1.47
C LEU A 5 5.09 4.66 -0.84
N MET A 6 5.00 4.78 0.47
CA MET A 6 3.85 4.36 1.25
C MET A 6 3.16 5.57 1.87
N TYR A 7 1.87 5.68 1.63
CA TYR A 7 0.94 6.66 2.18
C TYR A 7 -0.24 5.93 2.83
N HIS A 8 -1.01 6.64 3.65
CA HIS A 8 -2.26 6.13 4.20
C HIS A 8 -3.42 7.08 3.86
N ARG A 9 -3.47 8.26 4.44
CA ARG A 9 -4.64 9.14 4.38
C ARG A 9 -4.36 10.50 3.72
N ALA A 10 -5.43 11.09 3.17
CA ALA A 10 -5.42 12.43 2.53
C ALA A 10 -6.13 13.48 3.39
N VAL A 11 -5.91 13.45 4.71
CA VAL A 11 -6.49 14.36 5.69
C VAL A 11 -5.40 14.88 6.65
N GLU A 12 -5.73 15.79 7.55
CA GLU A 12 -4.85 16.14 8.67
C GLU A 12 -4.82 14.99 9.68
N GLY A 13 -3.64 14.59 10.15
CA GLY A 13 -3.53 13.50 11.13
C GLY A 13 -2.15 12.88 11.24
N HIS A 14 -2.08 11.74 11.94
CA HIS A 14 -0.81 11.09 12.26
C HIS A 14 -0.21 10.33 11.08
N TYR A 15 -0.96 9.44 10.43
CA TYR A 15 -0.54 8.69 9.22
C TYR A 15 -1.19 9.31 7.98
N SER A 16 -0.84 10.57 7.70
CA SER A 16 -1.55 11.31 6.67
C SER A 16 -0.72 12.45 6.07
N ASN A 17 -1.19 12.92 4.93
CA ASN A 17 -0.75 14.17 4.32
C ASN A 17 -1.99 14.94 3.85
N PRO A 18 -2.12 16.23 4.14
CA PRO A 18 -3.17 17.06 3.58
C PRO A 18 -3.20 16.99 2.06
N VAL A 19 -4.37 17.19 1.46
CA VAL A 19 -4.55 17.17 0.00
C VAL A 19 -3.59 18.12 -0.73
N SER A 20 -3.31 19.29 -0.16
CA SER A 20 -2.36 20.26 -0.72
C SER A 20 -0.94 19.72 -0.78
N VAL A 21 -0.52 18.96 0.23
CA VAL A 21 0.80 18.30 0.28
C VAL A 21 0.86 17.17 -0.75
N LEU A 22 -0.17 16.33 -0.82
CA LEU A 22 -0.24 15.26 -1.83
C LEU A 22 -0.21 15.84 -3.25
N ARG A 23 -0.90 16.95 -3.51
CA ARG A 23 -0.86 17.66 -4.78
C ARG A 23 0.57 18.08 -5.15
N SER A 24 1.31 18.66 -4.21
CA SER A 24 2.70 19.04 -4.43
C SER A 24 3.58 17.82 -4.69
N HIS A 25 3.38 16.72 -3.94
CA HIS A 25 4.08 15.47 -4.18
C HIS A 25 3.82 14.94 -5.59
N PHE A 26 2.56 14.85 -6.00
CA PHE A 26 2.19 14.26 -7.29
C PHE A 26 2.68 15.10 -8.45
N SER A 27 2.61 16.43 -8.35
CA SER A 27 3.20 17.35 -9.35
C SER A 27 4.69 17.08 -9.53
N TYR A 28 5.44 17.08 -8.44
CA TYR A 28 6.89 16.85 -8.48
C TYR A 28 7.24 15.45 -9.01
N LEU A 29 6.57 14.40 -8.51
CA LEU A 29 6.84 13.02 -8.91
C LEU A 29 6.52 12.78 -10.39
N ARG A 30 5.42 13.34 -10.88
CA ARG A 30 5.01 13.24 -12.28
C ARG A 30 6.05 13.84 -13.24
N GLU A 31 6.65 14.94 -12.85
CA GLU A 31 7.63 15.67 -13.67
C GLU A 31 8.99 14.96 -13.72
N HIS A 32 9.41 14.37 -12.60
CA HIS A 32 10.81 13.94 -12.43
C HIS A 32 11.04 12.43 -12.58
N TYR A 33 10.01 11.59 -12.35
CA TYR A 33 10.20 10.13 -12.24
C TYR A 33 9.17 9.32 -13.02
N PRO A 34 9.57 8.18 -13.61
CA PRO A 34 8.62 7.18 -14.08
C PRO A 34 7.90 6.55 -12.89
N VAL A 35 6.56 6.62 -12.90
CA VAL A 35 5.70 5.94 -11.92
C VAL A 35 5.14 4.67 -12.53
N VAL A 36 5.39 3.55 -11.86
CA VAL A 36 5.11 2.20 -12.35
C VAL A 36 4.25 1.41 -11.36
N LEU A 37 3.48 0.46 -11.85
CA LEU A 37 2.73 -0.51 -11.06
C LEU A 37 3.51 -1.82 -10.91
N PRO A 38 3.17 -2.69 -9.94
CA PRO A 38 3.81 -3.98 -9.73
C PRO A 38 3.89 -4.83 -11.00
N GLY A 39 5.09 -5.30 -11.32
CA GLY A 39 5.35 -6.13 -12.49
C GLY A 39 5.65 -5.40 -13.78
N GLU A 40 5.46 -4.10 -13.85
CA GLU A 40 5.81 -3.32 -15.03
C GLU A 40 7.33 -3.21 -15.23
N ALA A 41 7.74 -3.00 -16.48
CA ALA A 41 9.14 -2.82 -16.83
C ALA A 41 9.70 -1.53 -16.14
N LEU A 42 10.84 -1.69 -15.49
CA LEU A 42 11.55 -0.57 -14.89
C LEU A 42 12.37 0.16 -15.96
N ALA A 43 12.23 1.48 -16.04
CA ALA A 43 13.06 2.31 -16.90
C ALA A 43 14.54 2.15 -16.52
N PRO A 44 15.44 1.78 -17.45
CA PRO A 44 16.83 1.53 -17.15
C PRO A 44 17.56 2.82 -16.74
N ARG A 45 18.50 2.70 -15.81
CA ARG A 45 19.34 3.81 -15.31
C ARG A 45 18.56 4.98 -14.70
N ARG A 46 17.28 4.79 -14.40
CA ARG A 46 16.43 5.78 -13.71
C ARG A 46 15.94 5.21 -12.38
N LEU A 47 15.61 6.10 -11.46
CA LEU A 47 14.81 5.75 -10.29
C LEU A 47 13.35 5.64 -10.73
N ASN A 48 12.77 4.46 -10.58
CA ASN A 48 11.36 4.22 -10.81
C ASN A 48 10.63 4.32 -9.47
N LEU A 49 9.43 4.88 -9.48
CA LEU A 49 8.62 5.02 -8.28
C LEU A 49 7.36 4.17 -8.38
N CYS A 50 6.92 3.63 -7.26
CA CYS A 50 5.59 3.05 -7.12
C CYS A 50 4.90 3.75 -5.94
N LEU A 51 3.70 4.27 -6.16
CA LEU A 51 2.89 4.89 -5.12
C LEU A 51 1.98 3.83 -4.52
N THR A 52 1.99 3.70 -3.19
CA THR A 52 1.10 2.76 -2.48
C THR A 52 0.34 3.48 -1.38
N PHE A 53 -0.93 3.17 -1.24
CA PHE A 53 -1.80 3.68 -0.18
C PHE A 53 -2.36 2.50 0.60
N ASP A 54 -2.31 2.57 1.93
CA ASP A 54 -2.79 1.50 2.80
C ASP A 54 -4.21 1.78 3.30
N ASP A 55 -4.88 0.75 3.81
CA ASP A 55 -6.17 0.74 4.51
C ASP A 55 -7.40 1.07 3.68
N ALA A 56 -7.28 1.66 2.51
CA ALA A 56 -8.41 2.01 1.64
C ALA A 56 -9.49 2.89 2.31
N TYR A 57 -9.09 3.90 3.10
CA TYR A 57 -10.02 4.86 3.66
C TYR A 57 -10.78 5.65 2.58
N ALA A 58 -11.97 6.14 2.92
CA ALA A 58 -12.87 6.86 2.01
C ALA A 58 -12.26 8.13 1.40
N ASP A 59 -11.30 8.76 2.08
CA ASP A 59 -10.54 9.91 1.60
C ASP A 59 -9.66 9.56 0.39
N PHE A 60 -9.26 8.30 0.21
CA PHE A 60 -8.58 7.90 -1.01
C PHE A 60 -9.48 8.09 -2.24
N TYR A 61 -10.73 7.61 -2.19
CA TYR A 61 -11.67 7.80 -3.29
C TYR A 61 -12.00 9.28 -3.50
N ALA A 62 -12.22 10.01 -2.40
CA ALA A 62 -12.70 11.38 -2.46
C ALA A 62 -11.62 12.40 -2.85
N TYR A 63 -10.37 12.16 -2.48
CA TYR A 63 -9.30 13.15 -2.64
C TYR A 63 -8.10 12.63 -3.44
N VAL A 64 -7.64 11.40 -3.18
CA VAL A 64 -6.44 10.86 -3.85
C VAL A 64 -6.77 10.47 -5.29
N PHE A 65 -7.87 9.78 -5.51
CA PHE A 65 -8.26 9.34 -6.86
C PHE A 65 -8.44 10.51 -7.85
N PRO A 66 -9.11 11.62 -7.52
CA PRO A 66 -9.12 12.81 -8.38
C PRO A 66 -7.73 13.39 -8.67
N LEU A 67 -6.82 13.38 -7.68
CA LEU A 67 -5.44 13.80 -7.93
C LEU A 67 -4.71 12.85 -8.88
N LEU A 68 -4.91 11.54 -8.76
CA LEU A 68 -4.34 10.58 -9.71
C LEU A 68 -4.83 10.84 -11.14
N GLN A 69 -6.11 11.19 -11.31
CA GLN A 69 -6.68 11.57 -12.59
C GLN A 69 -6.05 12.87 -13.12
N GLU A 70 -5.98 13.91 -12.30
CA GLU A 70 -5.41 15.21 -12.66
C GLU A 70 -3.95 15.11 -13.14
N PHE A 71 -3.12 14.36 -12.41
CA PHE A 71 -1.71 14.20 -12.74
C PHE A 71 -1.42 13.02 -13.67
N SER A 72 -2.43 12.26 -14.09
CA SER A 72 -2.26 11.02 -14.85
C SER A 72 -1.26 10.06 -14.20
N LEU A 73 -1.32 9.96 -12.88
CA LEU A 73 -0.51 9.06 -12.07
C LEU A 73 -1.29 7.79 -11.74
N ARG A 74 -0.54 6.73 -11.41
CA ARG A 74 -1.11 5.45 -10.99
C ARG A 74 -0.62 5.09 -9.61
N ALA A 75 -1.46 4.39 -8.84
CA ALA A 75 -1.13 3.96 -7.49
C ALA A 75 -1.67 2.56 -7.18
N VAL A 76 -1.07 1.91 -6.18
CA VAL A 76 -1.57 0.70 -5.55
C VAL A 76 -2.40 1.09 -4.33
N LEU A 77 -3.59 0.51 -4.19
CA LEU A 77 -4.45 0.66 -3.01
C LEU A 77 -4.57 -0.68 -2.29
N ALA A 78 -4.03 -0.77 -1.08
CA ALA A 78 -4.06 -1.97 -0.26
C ALA A 78 -5.34 -2.00 0.60
N VAL A 79 -6.14 -3.07 0.43
CA VAL A 79 -7.51 -3.16 0.93
C VAL A 79 -7.64 -4.25 2.00
N PRO A 80 -8.03 -3.91 3.25
CA PRO A 80 -8.40 -4.87 4.29
C PRO A 80 -9.85 -5.32 4.08
N THR A 81 -10.04 -6.47 3.45
CA THR A 81 -11.29 -6.85 2.80
C THR A 81 -12.46 -7.13 3.73
N ALA A 82 -12.24 -7.41 5.02
CA ALA A 82 -13.31 -7.63 6.00
C ALA A 82 -14.12 -6.35 6.32
N PHE A 83 -13.54 -5.19 6.06
CA PHE A 83 -14.11 -3.90 6.44
C PHE A 83 -14.79 -3.15 5.28
N ILE A 84 -14.85 -3.76 4.09
CA ILE A 84 -15.41 -3.15 2.90
C ILE A 84 -16.89 -3.54 2.75
N ILE A 85 -17.76 -2.55 2.68
CA ILE A 85 -19.19 -2.74 2.42
C ILE A 85 -19.51 -2.49 0.94
N GLU A 86 -20.68 -2.93 0.49
CA GLU A 86 -21.06 -2.84 -0.94
C GLU A 86 -21.16 -1.39 -1.42
N SER A 87 -21.94 -0.57 -0.71
CA SER A 87 -22.16 0.84 -1.01
C SER A 87 -22.65 1.58 0.22
N THR A 88 -22.69 2.90 0.17
CA THR A 88 -23.22 3.73 1.26
C THR A 88 -23.91 4.96 0.70
N VAL A 89 -24.91 5.45 1.43
CA VAL A 89 -25.57 6.75 1.19
C VAL A 89 -25.02 7.86 2.11
N LEU A 90 -24.08 7.52 3.00
CA LEU A 90 -23.47 8.48 3.93
C LEU A 90 -22.60 9.48 3.17
N GLY A 91 -22.73 10.74 3.55
CA GLY A 91 -21.88 11.81 3.05
C GLY A 91 -20.42 11.64 3.51
N LEU A 92 -19.50 12.18 2.74
CA LEU A 92 -18.06 12.09 3.04
C LEU A 92 -17.70 12.64 4.44
N PRO A 93 -18.27 13.76 4.94
CA PRO A 93 -17.97 14.24 6.28
C PRO A 93 -18.25 13.23 7.38
N ASP A 94 -19.35 12.48 7.30
CA ASP A 94 -19.72 11.46 8.28
C ASP A 94 -18.75 10.26 8.25
N ARG A 95 -18.29 9.90 7.06
CA ARG A 95 -17.34 8.80 6.84
C ARG A 95 -15.95 9.16 7.36
N LEU A 96 -15.52 10.41 7.18
CA LEU A 96 -14.21 10.91 7.61
C LEU A 96 -14.15 11.26 9.10
N ALA A 97 -15.30 11.45 9.76
CA ALA A 97 -15.37 11.74 11.19
C ALA A 97 -14.97 10.56 12.08
N VAL A 98 -14.84 9.36 11.53
CA VAL A 98 -14.43 8.17 12.28
C VAL A 98 -12.94 8.23 12.56
N ALA A 99 -12.57 8.16 13.85
CA ALA A 99 -11.18 8.08 14.27
C ALA A 99 -10.53 6.79 13.75
N GLU A 100 -9.27 6.88 13.34
CA GLU A 100 -8.52 5.78 12.72
C GLU A 100 -8.49 4.54 13.62
N GLU A 101 -8.26 4.73 14.92
CA GLU A 101 -8.18 3.65 15.91
C GLU A 101 -9.52 2.91 16.11
N GLN A 102 -10.63 3.53 15.71
CA GLN A 102 -11.97 3.00 15.87
C GLN A 102 -12.54 2.40 14.58
N ALA A 103 -11.98 2.77 13.42
CA ALA A 103 -12.55 2.45 12.12
C ALA A 103 -12.72 0.94 11.87
N MET A 104 -11.82 0.12 12.41
CA MET A 104 -11.83 -1.34 12.28
C MET A 104 -12.42 -2.06 13.53
N LEU A 105 -12.97 -1.33 14.50
CA LEU A 105 -13.52 -1.93 15.71
C LEU A 105 -15.02 -2.23 15.57
N GLY A 106 -15.41 -3.44 15.98
CA GLY A 106 -16.80 -3.88 16.00
C GLY A 106 -17.50 -3.69 14.64
N GLU A 107 -18.74 -3.17 14.66
CA GLU A 107 -19.54 -2.92 13.47
C GLU A 107 -19.49 -1.46 12.98
N LEU A 108 -18.56 -0.65 13.50
CA LEU A 108 -18.49 0.78 13.18
C LEU A 108 -18.24 1.01 11.68
N PHE A 109 -17.43 0.14 11.06
CA PHE A 109 -17.18 0.21 9.62
C PHE A 109 -18.44 0.06 8.76
N ARG A 110 -19.44 -0.72 9.23
CA ARG A 110 -20.74 -0.85 8.55
C ARG A 110 -21.62 0.36 8.77
N ALA A 111 -21.65 0.86 10.01
CA ALA A 111 -22.51 1.98 10.39
C ALA A 111 -22.04 3.31 9.82
N LYS A 112 -20.73 3.51 9.65
CA LYS A 112 -20.11 4.79 9.29
C LYS A 112 -19.36 4.77 7.95
N ALA A 113 -19.13 3.61 7.35
CA ALA A 113 -18.45 3.43 6.07
C ALA A 113 -17.13 4.24 5.93
N PRO A 114 -16.19 4.16 6.87
CA PRO A 114 -14.96 4.95 6.83
C PRO A 114 -14.01 4.55 5.70
N PHE A 115 -14.19 3.37 5.14
CA PHE A 115 -13.39 2.81 4.04
C PHE A 115 -14.08 3.02 2.69
N CYS A 116 -13.32 2.90 1.61
CA CYS A 116 -13.88 2.78 0.26
C CYS A 116 -14.88 1.61 0.21
N THR A 117 -15.95 1.77 -0.54
CA THR A 117 -16.93 0.72 -0.78
C THR A 117 -16.52 -0.14 -1.98
N TRP A 118 -17.13 -1.33 -2.13
CA TRP A 118 -16.92 -2.16 -3.33
C TRP A 118 -17.28 -1.42 -4.62
N ALA A 119 -18.36 -0.63 -4.59
CA ALA A 119 -18.75 0.20 -5.73
C ALA A 119 -17.65 1.20 -6.12
N GLU A 120 -17.05 1.89 -5.14
CA GLU A 120 -15.94 2.83 -5.36
C GLU A 120 -14.67 2.11 -5.83
N LEU A 121 -14.34 0.97 -5.23
CA LEU A 121 -13.18 0.15 -5.64
C LEU A 121 -13.30 -0.34 -7.09
N ARG A 122 -14.50 -0.81 -7.51
CA ARG A 122 -14.74 -1.20 -8.91
C ARG A 122 -14.54 -0.04 -9.87
N LEU A 123 -15.06 1.15 -9.54
CA LEU A 123 -14.89 2.35 -10.34
C LEU A 123 -13.40 2.73 -10.48
N MET A 124 -12.67 2.76 -9.37
CA MET A 124 -11.25 3.10 -9.37
C MET A 124 -10.40 2.07 -10.13
N ALA A 125 -10.62 0.80 -9.89
CA ALA A 125 -9.93 -0.27 -10.61
C ALA A 125 -10.26 -0.26 -12.12
N GLY A 126 -11.52 0.08 -12.48
CA GLY A 126 -11.97 0.23 -13.87
C GLY A 126 -11.28 1.36 -14.63
N SER A 127 -10.80 2.40 -13.94
CA SER A 127 -10.11 3.54 -14.55
C SER A 127 -8.71 3.21 -15.10
N GLY A 128 -8.09 2.12 -14.63
CA GLY A 128 -6.69 1.79 -14.93
C GLY A 128 -5.66 2.61 -14.14
N LEU A 129 -6.10 3.54 -13.28
CA LEU A 129 -5.19 4.35 -12.45
C LEU A 129 -4.90 3.72 -11.08
N VAL A 130 -5.77 2.83 -10.61
CA VAL A 130 -5.63 2.18 -9.30
C VAL A 130 -5.52 0.67 -9.48
N GLU A 131 -4.37 0.12 -9.06
CA GLU A 131 -4.21 -1.31 -8.85
C GLU A 131 -4.62 -1.65 -7.42
N VAL A 132 -5.60 -2.53 -7.25
CA VAL A 132 -6.03 -2.98 -5.93
C VAL A 132 -5.13 -4.12 -5.47
N ALA A 133 -4.60 -3.98 -4.26
CA ALA A 133 -3.79 -4.99 -3.57
C ALA A 133 -4.51 -5.49 -2.31
N SER A 134 -4.14 -6.66 -1.83
CA SER A 134 -4.60 -7.16 -0.54
C SER A 134 -3.85 -6.52 0.63
N HIS A 135 -4.59 -6.16 1.70
CA HIS A 135 -4.02 -5.77 2.98
C HIS A 135 -4.47 -6.74 4.10
N SER A 136 -4.43 -8.06 3.80
CA SER A 136 -5.06 -9.17 4.51
C SER A 136 -6.58 -9.09 4.53
N HIS A 137 -7.24 -10.08 5.14
CA HIS A 137 -8.69 -10.03 5.31
C HIS A 137 -9.08 -9.13 6.48
N HIS A 138 -8.53 -9.38 7.67
CA HIS A 138 -8.91 -8.69 8.90
C HIS A 138 -7.91 -7.61 9.36
N HIS A 139 -6.93 -7.21 8.53
CA HIS A 139 -5.88 -6.27 8.92
C HIS A 139 -5.14 -6.71 10.20
N VAL A 140 -4.67 -7.94 10.25
CA VAL A 140 -4.02 -8.52 11.43
C VAL A 140 -2.52 -8.70 11.26
N ASP A 141 -1.80 -8.78 12.39
CA ASP A 141 -0.39 -9.15 12.39
C ASP A 141 -0.23 -10.63 12.00
N LEU A 142 0.30 -10.89 10.81
CA LEU A 142 0.51 -12.24 10.30
C LEU A 142 1.63 -13.00 11.00
N THR A 143 2.40 -12.34 11.87
CA THR A 143 3.46 -12.98 12.68
C THR A 143 2.95 -13.50 14.02
N HIS A 144 1.74 -13.09 14.42
CA HIS A 144 1.14 -13.48 15.67
C HIS A 144 0.82 -14.99 15.67
N PRO A 145 1.13 -15.73 16.75
CA PRO A 145 0.94 -17.21 16.79
C PRO A 145 -0.50 -17.66 16.54
N GLY A 146 -1.50 -16.87 16.93
CA GLY A 146 -2.92 -17.15 16.72
C GLY A 146 -3.46 -16.80 15.33
N THR A 147 -2.64 -16.22 14.46
CA THR A 147 -3.05 -15.86 13.09
C THR A 147 -2.70 -16.98 12.11
N ASP A 148 -3.60 -17.29 11.19
CA ASP A 148 -3.32 -18.11 10.02
C ASP A 148 -3.01 -17.22 8.80
N PRO A 149 -1.74 -17.04 8.42
CA PRO A 149 -1.38 -16.19 7.31
C PRO A 149 -1.90 -16.68 5.95
N ALA A 150 -2.05 -17.99 5.78
CA ALA A 150 -2.56 -18.56 4.53
C ALA A 150 -4.06 -18.26 4.37
N ALA A 151 -4.84 -18.45 5.43
CA ALA A 151 -6.28 -18.13 5.42
C ALA A 151 -6.52 -16.64 5.19
N GLU A 152 -5.78 -15.75 5.87
CA GLU A 152 -5.85 -14.29 5.69
C GLU A 152 -5.54 -13.87 4.25
N ALA A 153 -4.46 -14.41 3.69
CA ALA A 153 -4.05 -14.11 2.31
C ALA A 153 -5.04 -14.65 1.27
N LEU A 154 -5.45 -15.91 1.39
CA LEU A 154 -6.34 -16.57 0.42
C LEU A 154 -7.74 -15.95 0.44
N ARG A 155 -8.30 -15.73 1.64
CA ARG A 155 -9.64 -15.14 1.79
C ARG A 155 -9.72 -13.74 1.20
N SER A 156 -8.72 -12.91 1.50
CA SER A 156 -8.63 -11.56 0.93
C SER A 156 -8.51 -11.61 -0.60
N LYS A 157 -7.63 -12.47 -1.14
CA LYS A 157 -7.46 -12.63 -2.58
C LYS A 157 -8.76 -13.02 -3.28
N THR A 158 -9.40 -14.09 -2.78
CA THR A 158 -10.63 -14.62 -3.37
C THR A 158 -11.72 -13.55 -3.41
N LEU A 159 -11.90 -12.82 -2.31
CA LEU A 159 -12.92 -11.78 -2.23
C LEU A 159 -12.61 -10.59 -3.17
N LEU A 160 -11.36 -10.15 -3.23
CA LEU A 160 -10.96 -9.08 -4.15
C LEU A 160 -11.16 -9.47 -5.61
N GLU A 161 -10.73 -10.67 -6.00
CA GLU A 161 -10.85 -11.15 -7.39
C GLU A 161 -12.32 -11.34 -7.79
N GLN A 162 -13.16 -11.84 -6.87
CA GLN A 162 -14.61 -11.96 -7.10
C GLN A 162 -15.31 -10.60 -7.24
N GLN A 163 -14.98 -9.65 -6.39
CA GLN A 163 -15.63 -8.34 -6.37
C GLN A 163 -15.19 -7.42 -7.53
N LEU A 164 -13.95 -7.57 -7.97
CA LEU A 164 -13.38 -6.71 -9.00
C LEU A 164 -13.36 -7.33 -10.40
N ASP A 165 -13.67 -8.62 -10.52
CA ASP A 165 -13.52 -9.40 -11.76
C ASP A 165 -12.12 -9.24 -12.38
N ARG A 166 -11.10 -9.28 -11.54
CA ARG A 166 -9.69 -9.07 -11.92
C ARG A 166 -8.75 -9.87 -11.06
N ARG A 167 -7.61 -10.25 -11.64
CA ARG A 167 -6.53 -10.88 -10.89
C ARG A 167 -5.87 -9.88 -9.94
N VAL A 168 -5.66 -10.30 -8.69
CA VAL A 168 -4.95 -9.51 -7.67
C VAL A 168 -3.59 -10.17 -7.40
N SER A 169 -2.52 -9.45 -7.73
CA SER A 169 -1.16 -9.98 -7.72
C SER A 169 -0.31 -9.50 -6.55
N THR A 170 -0.76 -8.47 -5.84
CA THR A 170 0.03 -7.75 -4.82
C THR A 170 -0.58 -7.91 -3.43
N PHE A 171 0.28 -8.20 -2.44
CA PHE A 171 -0.05 -8.25 -1.02
C PHE A 171 0.78 -7.21 -0.26
N VAL A 172 0.14 -6.49 0.65
CA VAL A 172 0.79 -5.52 1.54
C VAL A 172 0.63 -6.01 2.98
N TYR A 173 1.75 -6.18 3.70
CA TYR A 173 1.71 -6.67 5.08
C TYR A 173 1.21 -5.59 6.03
N PRO A 174 0.12 -5.84 6.80
CA PRO A 174 -0.32 -4.95 7.88
C PRO A 174 0.81 -4.68 8.87
N PHE A 175 0.92 -3.44 9.34
CA PHE A 175 1.96 -2.99 10.28
C PHE A 175 3.41 -3.17 9.77
N GLY A 176 3.60 -3.60 8.52
CA GLY A 176 4.91 -3.96 8.00
C GLY A 176 5.53 -5.20 8.64
N ARG A 177 4.79 -5.93 9.51
CA ARG A 177 5.27 -7.10 10.25
C ARG A 177 5.23 -8.36 9.39
N VAL A 178 6.34 -9.05 9.31
CA VAL A 178 6.49 -10.27 8.52
C VAL A 178 7.59 -11.16 9.08
N ASN A 179 7.42 -12.47 9.01
CA ASN A 179 8.44 -13.48 9.23
C ASN A 179 8.53 -14.45 8.05
N ALA A 180 9.50 -15.36 8.07
CA ALA A 180 9.74 -16.29 6.96
C ALA A 180 8.52 -17.19 6.68
N ARG A 181 7.80 -17.65 7.72
CA ARG A 181 6.59 -18.47 7.59
C ARG A 181 5.48 -17.69 6.89
N ALA A 182 5.14 -16.51 7.41
CA ALA A 182 4.07 -15.69 6.82
C ALA A 182 4.40 -15.32 5.37
N HIS A 183 5.67 -14.95 5.08
CA HIS A 183 6.09 -14.62 3.72
C HIS A 183 5.98 -15.82 2.77
N HIS A 184 6.43 -16.99 3.18
CA HIS A 184 6.31 -18.20 2.37
C HIS A 184 4.85 -18.50 2.02
N LEU A 185 3.94 -18.44 2.99
CA LEU A 185 2.51 -18.73 2.78
C LEU A 185 1.83 -17.67 1.89
N VAL A 186 2.11 -16.39 2.10
CA VAL A 186 1.56 -15.30 1.27
C VAL A 186 2.03 -15.41 -0.18
N THR A 187 3.30 -15.70 -0.42
CA THR A 187 3.87 -15.78 -1.78
C THR A 187 3.45 -17.01 -2.57
N GLN A 188 2.73 -17.94 -1.98
CA GLN A 188 2.02 -18.99 -2.73
C GLN A 188 0.81 -18.44 -3.51
N HIS A 189 0.26 -17.31 -3.08
CA HIS A 189 -0.94 -16.71 -3.66
C HIS A 189 -0.67 -15.40 -4.41
N TYR A 190 0.38 -14.66 -4.05
CA TYR A 190 0.68 -13.34 -4.60
C TYR A 190 2.07 -13.29 -5.21
N ALA A 191 2.17 -12.65 -6.38
CA ALA A 191 3.45 -12.46 -7.07
C ALA A 191 4.33 -11.42 -6.38
N TYR A 192 3.72 -10.42 -5.76
CA TYR A 192 4.39 -9.31 -5.09
C TYR A 192 3.93 -9.20 -3.65
N ALA A 193 4.87 -9.04 -2.73
CA ALA A 193 4.57 -8.83 -1.33
C ALA A 193 5.40 -7.65 -0.80
N MET A 194 4.76 -6.69 -0.14
CA MET A 194 5.38 -5.42 0.27
C MET A 194 5.27 -5.20 1.77
N ARG A 195 6.34 -4.66 2.37
CA ARG A 195 6.38 -4.29 3.79
C ARG A 195 7.00 -2.91 3.99
N ILE A 196 6.85 -2.35 5.18
CA ILE A 196 7.66 -1.21 5.63
C ILE A 196 9.11 -1.70 5.76
N GLY A 197 10.10 -0.96 5.23
CA GLY A 197 11.49 -1.42 5.28
C GLY A 197 12.52 -0.33 5.02
N SER A 198 12.08 0.86 4.60
CA SER A 198 12.93 2.05 4.35
C SER A 198 14.18 1.73 3.50
N ALA A 199 14.02 0.92 2.44
CA ALA A 199 15.09 0.51 1.54
C ALA A 199 14.65 0.59 0.08
N LEU A 200 15.60 0.69 -0.84
CA LEU A 200 15.39 0.51 -2.28
C LEU A 200 15.13 -0.95 -2.62
N ASN A 201 14.58 -1.18 -3.80
CA ASN A 201 14.44 -2.49 -4.40
C ASN A 201 15.17 -2.51 -5.76
N ALA A 202 15.83 -3.60 -6.09
CA ALA A 202 16.49 -3.75 -7.39
C ALA A 202 15.49 -4.06 -8.50
N THR A 203 14.51 -4.91 -8.19
CA THR A 203 13.49 -5.41 -9.12
C THR A 203 12.17 -5.61 -8.37
N TRP A 204 11.10 -6.02 -9.10
CA TRP A 204 9.82 -6.44 -8.52
C TRP A 204 9.87 -7.81 -7.82
N THR A 205 10.85 -8.63 -8.13
CA THR A 205 10.94 -10.02 -7.62
C THR A 205 12.17 -10.22 -6.74
N PRO A 206 12.15 -9.77 -5.50
CA PRO A 206 13.19 -10.14 -4.55
C PRO A 206 13.04 -11.61 -4.16
N ARG A 207 14.05 -12.41 -4.42
CA ARG A 207 13.99 -13.89 -4.36
C ARG A 207 13.67 -14.49 -2.98
N ARG A 208 13.77 -13.74 -1.87
CA ARG A 208 13.66 -14.30 -0.50
C ARG A 208 13.10 -13.33 0.54
N GLN A 209 12.66 -12.17 0.19
CA GLN A 209 12.17 -11.16 1.14
C GLN A 209 11.12 -10.26 0.48
N PRO A 210 10.19 -9.67 1.25
CA PRO A 210 9.23 -8.73 0.70
C PRO A 210 9.91 -7.46 0.16
N LEU A 211 9.26 -6.81 -0.79
CA LEU A 211 9.64 -5.49 -1.28
C LEU A 211 9.55 -4.48 -0.14
N CYS A 212 10.58 -3.64 -0.03
CA CYS A 212 10.63 -2.60 0.98
C CYS A 212 9.92 -1.33 0.50
N ARG A 213 9.15 -0.72 1.40
CA ARG A 213 8.49 0.57 1.18
C ARG A 213 9.07 1.63 2.11
N VAL A 214 9.03 2.88 1.68
CA VAL A 214 9.45 4.06 2.44
C VAL A 214 8.21 4.88 2.75
N SER A 215 7.99 5.21 4.03
CA SER A 215 6.86 6.07 4.43
C SER A 215 7.05 7.49 3.89
N ALA A 216 6.00 7.99 3.27
CA ALA A 216 5.85 9.35 2.81
C ALA A 216 4.78 10.13 3.60
N ASP A 217 4.21 9.51 4.66
CA ASP A 217 3.31 10.21 5.57
C ASP A 217 4.05 11.28 6.35
N ARG A 218 3.39 12.42 6.56
CA ARG A 218 3.94 13.60 7.28
C ARG A 218 5.21 14.18 6.66
N VAL A 219 5.43 13.91 5.39
CA VAL A 219 6.55 14.49 4.63
C VAL A 219 6.00 15.69 3.86
N ALA A 220 6.34 16.89 4.28
CA ALA A 220 5.88 18.10 3.60
C ALA A 220 6.53 18.27 2.21
N ASP A 221 7.79 17.87 2.09
CA ASP A 221 8.60 18.00 0.89
C ASP A 221 9.09 16.63 0.43
N ILE A 222 8.49 16.11 -0.64
CA ILE A 222 8.79 14.76 -1.18
C ILE A 222 10.21 14.68 -1.73
N GLU A 223 10.85 15.78 -2.14
CA GLU A 223 12.21 15.78 -2.63
C GLU A 223 13.18 15.20 -1.61
N ARG A 224 12.90 15.41 -0.31
CA ARG A 224 13.72 14.86 0.78
C ARG A 224 13.82 13.32 0.75
N LEU A 225 12.82 12.61 0.25
CA LEU A 225 12.84 11.15 0.17
C LEU A 225 13.62 10.63 -1.03
N VAL A 226 13.74 11.43 -2.09
CA VAL A 226 14.37 11.04 -3.36
C VAL A 226 15.75 11.67 -3.57
N ARG A 227 16.25 12.44 -2.59
CA ARG A 227 17.62 13.01 -2.62
C ARG A 227 18.70 11.94 -2.57
N TRP A 228 19.83 12.21 -3.18
CA TRP A 228 20.98 11.29 -3.28
C TRP A 228 21.44 10.71 -1.95
N ASP A 229 21.54 11.55 -0.91
CA ASP A 229 21.95 11.14 0.44
C ASP A 229 20.97 10.14 1.06
N ARG A 230 19.67 10.29 0.81
CA ARG A 230 18.65 9.33 1.26
C ARG A 230 18.66 8.05 0.44
N LEU A 231 18.80 8.16 -0.88
CA LEU A 231 18.86 7.00 -1.77
C LEU A 231 20.05 6.11 -1.48
N THR A 232 21.22 6.69 -1.15
CA THR A 232 22.41 5.91 -0.71
C THR A 232 22.14 5.18 0.60
N GLY A 233 21.47 5.83 1.57
CA GLY A 233 21.05 5.20 2.81
C GLY A 233 20.06 4.03 2.59
N TYR A 234 19.09 4.19 1.68
CA TYR A 234 18.16 3.11 1.32
C TYR A 234 18.85 1.96 0.58
N ALA A 235 19.83 2.26 -0.27
CA ALA A 235 20.64 1.23 -0.94
C ALA A 235 21.47 0.40 0.04
N LEU A 236 22.12 1.05 1.02
CA LEU A 236 22.88 0.36 2.07
C LEU A 236 21.98 -0.55 2.91
N LYS A 237 20.77 -0.10 3.25
CA LYS A 237 19.78 -0.94 3.96
C LYS A 237 19.35 -2.15 3.13
N TRP A 238 19.21 -2.00 1.82
CA TRP A 238 18.88 -3.11 0.92
C TRP A 238 19.96 -4.20 0.98
N PHE A 239 21.24 -3.85 0.91
CA PHE A 239 22.36 -4.80 1.07
C PHE A 239 22.32 -5.48 2.45
N GLY A 240 22.15 -4.71 3.52
CA GLY A 240 22.07 -5.24 4.89
C GLY A 240 20.89 -6.21 5.09
N ASN A 241 19.73 -5.91 4.51
CA ASN A 241 18.56 -6.78 4.54
C ASN A 241 18.81 -8.08 3.77
N GLY A 242 19.49 -8.03 2.63
CA GLY A 242 19.86 -9.21 1.84
C GLY A 242 20.75 -10.17 2.65
N VAL A 243 21.77 -9.66 3.33
CA VAL A 243 22.65 -10.46 4.20
C VAL A 243 21.89 -11.09 5.37
N ARG A 244 21.03 -10.33 6.06
CA ARG A 244 20.20 -10.83 7.19
C ARG A 244 19.23 -11.91 6.74
N SER A 245 18.58 -11.74 5.60
CA SER A 245 17.67 -12.74 5.03
C SER A 245 18.40 -14.03 4.68
N ALA A 246 19.61 -13.95 4.13
CA ALA A 246 20.45 -15.11 3.85
C ALA A 246 20.84 -15.89 5.12
N LEU A 247 20.94 -15.19 6.27
CA LEU A 247 21.22 -15.76 7.59
C LEU A 247 19.95 -16.20 8.34
N GLY A 248 18.77 -16.17 7.73
CA GLY A 248 17.50 -16.54 8.36
C GLY A 248 17.00 -15.56 9.44
N LYS A 249 17.67 -14.41 9.60
CA LYS A 249 17.30 -13.40 10.61
C LYS A 249 16.29 -12.40 10.04
N TRP A 250 15.03 -12.73 10.16
CA TRP A 250 13.93 -11.82 9.87
C TRP A 250 13.64 -10.97 11.10
N HIS A 251 13.88 -9.68 11.05
CA HIS A 251 13.46 -8.77 12.11
C HIS A 251 12.26 -7.98 11.68
N ALA A 252 11.15 -8.18 12.39
CA ALA A 252 10.10 -7.19 12.52
C ALA A 252 10.68 -6.00 13.34
N ARG A 253 10.72 -4.82 12.77
CA ARG A 253 10.78 -3.55 13.51
C ARG A 253 9.61 -2.72 13.07
#